data_ac3b9a53bf775eb682424e049c5adb1e
#
_entry.id   ac3b9a53bf775eb682424e049c5adb1e
#
_cell.length_a   1.000
_cell.length_b   1.000
_cell.length_c   1.000
_cell.angle_alpha   90.00
_cell.angle_beta   90.00
_cell.angle_gamma   90.00
#
_symmetry.space_group_name_H-M   'P 1'
#
loop_
_entity.id
_entity.type
_entity.pdbx_description
1 polymer ?
#
loop_
_entity_poly.entity_id
_entity_poly.type
_entity_poly.pdbx_seq_one_letter_code
_entity_poly.pdbx_strand_id
1 'polypeptide(L)'
;MNSKTILIVSGEPNSIFLEIYFKILKFKKIKSPLILISSEKLLRLQMRKLRFKKKINILNFSSLDKYKLDNKSINLIDVKYNPTKAFEKVSKKSNSFIMKSFDIAFKILRKGQIKKFINGPILKKNFLSSKYLGITEYISKEFNKKKTCMLIYNKKLSV
;
A
#
# COMPACT_ATOMS: atom_id res chain seq x y z
N MET A 1 -0.13 -16.66 10.42
CA MET A 1 -0.65 -15.80 9.33
C MET A 1 -0.65 -16.57 8.02
N ASN A 2 -1.68 -16.44 7.18
CA ASN A 2 -1.76 -17.22 5.94
C ASN A 2 -0.76 -16.65 4.90
N SER A 3 0.10 -17.51 4.32
CA SER A 3 1.07 -17.16 3.27
C SER A 3 0.46 -16.52 2.01
N LYS A 4 -0.87 -16.50 1.93
CA LYS A 4 -1.64 -15.88 0.83
C LYS A 4 -1.91 -14.39 1.06
N THR A 5 -1.67 -13.82 2.25
CA THR A 5 -1.93 -12.40 2.54
C THR A 5 -1.08 -11.49 1.67
N ILE A 6 -1.68 -10.41 1.18
CA ILE A 6 -1.03 -9.40 0.35
C ILE A 6 -0.97 -8.09 1.13
N LEU A 7 0.23 -7.55 1.28
CA LEU A 7 0.46 -6.23 1.87
C LEU A 7 0.42 -5.16 0.79
N ILE A 8 -0.29 -4.07 1.04
CA ILE A 8 -0.49 -2.99 0.08
C ILE A 8 -0.12 -1.66 0.74
N VAL A 9 0.77 -0.89 0.13
CA VAL A 9 1.04 0.51 0.49
C VAL A 9 0.33 1.40 -0.52
N SER A 10 -0.49 2.34 -0.05
CA SER A 10 -1.27 3.22 -0.93
C SER A 10 -0.42 4.17 -1.78
N GLY A 11 0.82 4.45 -1.36
CA GLY A 11 1.70 5.37 -2.06
C GLY A 11 1.25 6.82 -1.92
N GLU A 12 1.29 7.56 -3.03
CA GLU A 12 0.87 8.96 -3.08
C GLU A 12 -0.61 9.11 -2.73
N PRO A 13 -0.96 9.83 -1.63
CA PRO A 13 -2.32 9.93 -1.14
C PRO A 13 -3.28 10.61 -2.12
N ASN A 14 -2.76 11.47 -2.98
CA ASN A 14 -3.55 12.22 -3.96
C ASN A 14 -3.57 11.57 -5.35
N SER A 15 -3.19 10.29 -5.43
CA SER A 15 -3.28 9.48 -6.65
C SER A 15 -4.64 8.80 -6.78
N ILE A 16 -4.88 8.20 -7.94
CA ILE A 16 -6.08 7.40 -8.22
C ILE A 16 -6.04 6.00 -7.58
N PHE A 17 -4.99 5.67 -6.83
CA PHE A 17 -4.75 4.30 -6.35
C PHE A 17 -5.88 3.79 -5.47
N LEU A 18 -6.35 4.58 -4.51
CA LEU A 18 -7.44 4.18 -3.62
C LEU A 18 -8.77 4.03 -4.37
N GLU A 19 -9.02 4.81 -5.41
CA GLU A 19 -10.18 4.62 -6.29
C GLU A 19 -10.13 3.26 -6.99
N ILE A 20 -8.97 2.89 -7.54
CA ILE A 20 -8.75 1.58 -8.15
C ILE A 20 -8.94 0.48 -7.10
N TYR A 21 -8.38 0.65 -5.90
CA TYR A 21 -8.53 -0.29 -4.80
C TYR A 21 -10.00 -0.52 -4.42
N PHE A 22 -10.80 0.55 -4.30
CA PHE A 22 -12.23 0.44 -4.01
C PHE A 22 -13.01 -0.26 -5.14
N LYS A 23 -12.68 0.05 -6.39
CA LYS A 23 -13.28 -0.64 -7.56
C LYS A 23 -12.98 -2.13 -7.55
N ILE A 24 -11.73 -2.50 -7.25
CA ILE A 24 -11.35 -3.92 -7.13
C ILE A 24 -12.16 -4.61 -6.02
N LEU A 25 -12.28 -3.98 -4.84
CA LEU A 25 -13.06 -4.53 -3.72
C LEU A 25 -14.56 -4.65 -4.02
N LYS A 26 -15.09 -3.80 -4.90
CA LYS A 26 -16.49 -3.82 -5.32
C LYS A 26 -16.79 -4.91 -6.35
N PHE A 27 -15.93 -5.04 -7.35
CA PHE A 27 -16.22 -5.82 -8.55
C PHE A 27 -15.50 -7.18 -8.62
N LYS A 28 -14.56 -7.45 -7.73
CA LYS A 28 -13.77 -8.70 -7.75
C LYS A 28 -13.87 -9.45 -6.43
N LYS A 29 -14.05 -10.77 -6.51
CA LYS A 29 -13.88 -11.66 -5.36
C LYS A 29 -12.39 -11.96 -5.18
N ILE A 30 -11.77 -11.35 -4.18
CA ILE A 30 -10.36 -11.56 -3.87
C ILE A 30 -10.26 -12.63 -2.78
N LYS A 31 -9.61 -13.75 -3.10
CA LYS A 31 -9.44 -14.88 -2.17
C LYS A 31 -8.37 -14.60 -1.11
N SER A 32 -7.32 -13.87 -1.48
CA SER A 32 -6.22 -13.52 -0.56
C SER A 32 -6.63 -12.37 0.35
N PRO A 33 -6.43 -12.47 1.67
CA PRO A 33 -6.63 -11.34 2.56
C PRO A 33 -5.72 -10.17 2.16
N LEU A 34 -6.26 -8.96 2.17
CA LEU A 34 -5.52 -7.74 1.87
C LEU A 34 -5.30 -6.95 3.16
N ILE A 35 -4.09 -6.44 3.37
CA ILE A 35 -3.77 -5.46 4.39
C ILE A 35 -3.35 -4.19 3.67
N LEU A 36 -4.06 -3.10 3.92
CA LEU A 36 -3.75 -1.78 3.38
C LEU A 36 -3.00 -0.96 4.43
N ILE A 37 -1.88 -0.38 4.04
CA ILE A 37 -1.17 0.65 4.81
C ILE A 37 -1.52 1.99 4.19
N SER A 38 -2.28 2.81 4.91
CA SER A 38 -2.76 4.11 4.45
C SER A 38 -3.25 4.95 5.64
N SER A 39 -3.77 6.15 5.40
CA SER A 39 -4.39 6.95 6.43
C SER A 39 -5.89 6.68 6.51
N GLU A 40 -6.40 6.42 7.71
CA GLU A 40 -7.84 6.25 7.93
C GLU A 40 -8.61 7.51 7.54
N LYS A 41 -8.11 8.68 7.90
CA LYS A 41 -8.74 9.97 7.56
C LYS A 41 -8.84 10.16 6.05
N LEU A 42 -7.76 9.91 5.31
CA LEU A 42 -7.75 9.96 3.85
C LEU A 42 -8.74 8.95 3.25
N LEU A 43 -8.68 7.71 3.74
CA LEU A 43 -9.52 6.62 3.26
C LEU A 43 -11.01 6.98 3.40
N ARG A 44 -11.42 7.48 4.57
CA ARG A 44 -12.81 7.91 4.81
C ARG A 44 -13.24 9.08 3.92
N LEU A 45 -12.38 10.07 3.70
CA LEU A 45 -12.66 11.20 2.80
C LEU A 45 -12.87 10.72 1.36
N GLN A 46 -11.98 9.86 0.85
CA GLN A 46 -12.11 9.33 -0.51
C GLN A 46 -13.28 8.37 -0.65
N MET A 47 -13.54 7.51 0.34
CA MET A 47 -14.73 6.66 0.37
C MET A 47 -16.01 7.47 0.27
N ARG A 48 -16.11 8.58 1.03
CA ARG A 48 -17.26 9.50 0.96
C ARG A 48 -17.39 10.13 -0.42
N LYS A 49 -16.30 10.68 -0.96
CA LYS A 49 -16.28 11.33 -2.28
C LYS A 49 -16.66 10.38 -3.41
N LEU A 50 -16.23 9.14 -3.34
CA LEU A 50 -16.46 8.10 -4.35
C LEU A 50 -17.70 7.25 -4.08
N ARG A 51 -18.52 7.61 -3.07
CA ARG A 51 -19.73 6.89 -2.68
C ARG A 51 -19.48 5.38 -2.45
N PHE A 52 -18.33 5.06 -1.88
CA PHE A 52 -17.95 3.70 -1.53
C PHE A 52 -18.17 3.46 -0.03
N LYS A 53 -18.84 2.37 0.32
CA LYS A 53 -19.13 1.99 1.71
C LYS A 53 -18.53 0.63 2.03
N LYS A 54 -17.67 0.56 3.02
CA LYS A 54 -17.13 -0.69 3.57
C LYS A 54 -16.63 -0.45 4.99
N LYS A 55 -16.77 -1.45 5.87
CA LYS A 55 -16.23 -1.38 7.24
C LYS A 55 -14.70 -1.32 7.17
N ILE A 56 -14.09 -0.52 8.03
CA ILE A 56 -12.64 -0.45 8.22
C ILE A 56 -12.33 -1.15 9.53
N ASN A 57 -11.36 -2.05 9.50
CA ASN A 57 -10.80 -2.75 10.64
C ASN A 57 -9.36 -2.27 10.83
N ILE A 58 -9.10 -1.52 11.92
CA ILE A 58 -7.77 -0.99 12.22
C ILE A 58 -6.93 -2.10 12.84
N LEU A 59 -5.76 -2.34 12.27
CA LEU A 59 -4.82 -3.35 12.71
C LEU A 59 -3.62 -2.72 13.39
N ASN A 60 -3.15 -3.36 14.48
CA ASN A 60 -1.84 -3.08 15.02
C ASN A 60 -0.79 -3.94 14.30
N PHE A 61 0.15 -3.30 13.59
CA PHE A 61 1.16 -4.00 12.77
C PHE A 61 2.16 -4.81 13.60
N SER A 62 2.27 -4.56 14.91
CA SER A 62 3.16 -5.32 15.79
C SER A 62 2.61 -6.70 16.15
N SER A 63 1.29 -6.90 16.04
CA SER A 63 0.58 -8.11 16.46
C SER A 63 -0.40 -8.62 15.40
N LEU A 64 0.02 -8.64 14.15
CA LEU A 64 -0.83 -9.04 13.01
C LEU A 64 -1.29 -10.51 13.08
N ASP A 65 -0.56 -11.36 13.75
CA ASP A 65 -0.87 -12.77 14.03
C ASP A 65 -2.14 -12.96 14.82
N LYS A 66 -2.52 -11.97 15.65
CA LYS A 66 -3.74 -12.00 16.48
C LYS A 66 -5.03 -11.78 15.68
N TYR A 67 -4.95 -11.35 14.41
CA TYR A 67 -6.12 -11.04 13.61
C TYR A 67 -6.49 -12.15 12.64
N LYS A 68 -7.78 -12.54 12.66
CA LYS A 68 -8.37 -13.35 11.58
C LYS A 68 -8.70 -12.43 10.41
N LEU A 69 -7.83 -12.40 9.41
CA LEU A 69 -7.94 -11.51 8.27
C LEU A 69 -8.89 -12.09 7.20
N ASP A 70 -9.81 -11.27 6.75
CA ASP A 70 -10.66 -11.52 5.59
C ASP A 70 -10.82 -10.22 4.78
N ASN A 71 -11.60 -10.27 3.69
CA ASN A 71 -11.90 -9.09 2.87
C ASN A 71 -13.34 -8.55 3.07
N LYS A 72 -14.04 -8.99 4.12
CA LYS A 72 -15.36 -8.42 4.49
C LYS A 72 -15.22 -6.97 4.92
N SER A 73 -14.09 -6.63 5.56
CA SER A 73 -13.69 -5.28 5.92
C SER A 73 -12.42 -4.88 5.20
N ILE A 74 -12.10 -3.59 5.17
CA ILE A 74 -10.77 -3.10 4.81
C ILE A 74 -9.88 -3.27 6.03
N ASN A 75 -8.90 -4.17 5.98
CA ASN A 75 -7.91 -4.31 7.03
C ASN A 75 -6.86 -3.20 6.86
N LEU A 76 -6.87 -2.21 7.72
CA LEU A 76 -6.08 -1.00 7.62
C LEU A 76 -5.02 -0.92 8.73
N ILE A 77 -3.79 -0.71 8.35
CA ILE A 77 -2.75 -0.20 9.24
C ILE A 77 -2.72 1.32 9.04
N ASP A 78 -3.14 2.05 10.07
CA ASP A 78 -3.25 3.51 9.99
C ASP A 78 -1.89 4.18 10.10
N VAL A 79 -1.61 5.07 9.15
CA VAL A 79 -0.47 5.98 9.16
C VAL A 79 -0.99 7.40 9.11
N LYS A 80 -0.70 8.19 10.13
CA LYS A 80 -1.21 9.55 10.26
C LYS A 80 -0.88 10.41 9.04
N TYR A 81 -1.91 10.90 8.39
CA TYR A 81 -1.87 11.91 7.33
C TYR A 81 -3.11 12.79 7.46
N ASN A 82 -2.96 14.10 7.38
CA ASN A 82 -4.03 15.06 7.58
C ASN A 82 -4.42 15.77 6.27
N PRO A 83 -5.17 15.12 5.38
CA PRO A 83 -5.72 15.78 4.20
C PRO A 83 -6.84 16.72 4.58
N THR A 84 -6.99 17.83 3.86
CA THR A 84 -8.14 18.74 3.95
C THR A 84 -9.25 18.32 3.00
N LYS A 85 -8.91 17.72 1.87
CA LYS A 85 -9.83 17.25 0.81
C LYS A 85 -9.50 15.80 0.42
N ALA A 86 -10.46 15.15 -0.21
CA ALA A 86 -10.28 13.77 -0.70
C ALA A 86 -9.18 13.65 -1.76
N PHE A 87 -9.01 14.67 -2.58
CA PHE A 87 -7.97 14.76 -3.61
C PHE A 87 -7.40 16.19 -3.60
N GLU A 88 -6.10 16.29 -3.43
CA GLU A 88 -5.33 17.54 -3.45
C GLU A 88 -4.28 17.47 -4.56
N LYS A 89 -3.62 18.59 -4.82
CA LYS A 89 -2.43 18.58 -5.69
C LYS A 89 -1.32 17.79 -5.00
N VAL A 90 -0.65 16.94 -5.76
CA VAL A 90 0.54 16.23 -5.29
C VAL A 90 1.60 17.24 -4.84
N SER A 91 2.13 17.03 -3.64
CA SER A 91 3.10 17.95 -3.05
C SER A 91 4.06 17.20 -2.13
N LYS A 92 5.14 17.87 -1.70
CA LYS A 92 6.11 17.31 -0.74
C LYS A 92 5.50 16.99 0.64
N LYS A 93 4.31 17.51 0.95
CA LYS A 93 3.61 17.26 2.22
C LYS A 93 3.30 15.78 2.46
N SER A 94 3.17 14.99 1.37
CA SER A 94 2.90 13.55 1.46
C SER A 94 4.15 12.70 1.72
N ASN A 95 5.36 13.25 1.57
CA ASN A 95 6.60 12.46 1.65
C ASN A 95 6.76 11.72 2.99
N SER A 96 6.53 12.41 4.12
CA SER A 96 6.65 11.78 5.45
C SER A 96 5.65 10.64 5.64
N PHE A 97 4.42 10.79 5.12
CA PHE A 97 3.41 9.74 5.14
C PHE A 97 3.84 8.54 4.29
N ILE A 98 4.34 8.79 3.07
CA ILE A 98 4.79 7.73 2.16
C ILE A 98 5.96 6.98 2.79
N MET A 99 6.99 7.69 3.30
CA MET A 99 8.15 7.08 3.97
C MET A 99 7.72 6.19 5.14
N LYS A 100 6.91 6.71 6.06
CA LYS A 100 6.40 5.94 7.21
C LYS A 100 5.62 4.70 6.78
N SER A 101 4.84 4.80 5.69
CA SER A 101 4.08 3.67 5.15
C SER A 101 4.99 2.58 4.62
N PHE A 102 6.07 2.93 3.91
CA PHE A 102 7.08 1.97 3.44
C PHE A 102 7.88 1.37 4.61
N ASP A 103 8.29 2.16 5.60
CA ASP A 103 9.00 1.67 6.79
C ASP A 103 8.20 0.58 7.53
N ILE A 104 6.90 0.82 7.73
CA ILE A 104 6.01 -0.17 8.33
C ILE A 104 5.90 -1.41 7.43
N ALA A 105 5.73 -1.24 6.13
CA ALA A 105 5.67 -2.35 5.19
C ALA A 105 6.94 -3.21 5.26
N PHE A 106 8.12 -2.60 5.25
CA PHE A 106 9.39 -3.31 5.31
C PHE A 106 9.60 -4.04 6.64
N LYS A 107 9.19 -3.42 7.77
CA LYS A 107 9.20 -4.11 9.08
C LYS A 107 8.34 -5.37 9.06
N ILE A 108 7.17 -5.34 8.44
CA ILE A 108 6.27 -6.48 8.32
C ILE A 108 6.88 -7.55 7.38
N LEU A 109 7.39 -7.14 6.22
CA LEU A 109 7.98 -8.04 5.24
C LEU A 109 9.24 -8.73 5.75
N ARG A 110 10.09 -8.04 6.53
CA ARG A 110 11.30 -8.63 7.16
C ARG A 110 10.96 -9.76 8.14
N LYS A 111 9.78 -9.77 8.76
CA LYS A 111 9.32 -10.90 9.58
C LYS A 111 9.04 -12.18 8.77
N GLY A 112 8.99 -12.11 7.44
CA GLY A 112 8.85 -13.25 6.54
C GLY A 112 7.46 -13.88 6.47
N GLN A 113 6.51 -13.47 7.30
CA GLN A 113 5.15 -14.02 7.34
C GLN A 113 4.31 -13.62 6.12
N ILE A 114 4.56 -12.43 5.57
CA ILE A 114 3.95 -11.93 4.33
C ILE A 114 5.06 -11.80 3.29
N LYS A 115 4.83 -12.39 2.11
CA LYS A 115 5.82 -12.40 1.02
C LYS A 115 5.33 -11.66 -0.23
N LYS A 116 4.07 -11.20 -0.23
CA LYS A 116 3.47 -10.49 -1.37
C LYS A 116 3.24 -9.04 -1.01
N PHE A 117 3.77 -8.16 -1.84
CA PHE A 117 3.74 -6.73 -1.62
C PHE A 117 3.30 -6.00 -2.90
N ILE A 118 2.41 -5.03 -2.75
CA ILE A 118 1.97 -4.13 -3.82
C ILE A 118 2.18 -2.71 -3.32
N ASN A 119 2.85 -1.90 -4.10
CA ASN A 119 2.95 -0.47 -3.83
C ASN A 119 2.10 0.34 -4.82
N GLY A 120 1.40 1.34 -4.30
CA GLY A 120 0.77 2.38 -5.10
C GLY A 120 1.81 3.32 -5.74
N PRO A 121 1.38 4.22 -6.62
CA PRO A 121 2.27 5.14 -7.29
C PRO A 121 2.98 6.07 -6.31
N ILE A 122 4.20 6.46 -6.65
CA ILE A 122 4.99 7.46 -5.93
C ILE A 122 5.53 8.49 -6.90
N LEU A 123 5.65 9.73 -6.46
CA LEU A 123 6.31 10.76 -7.25
C LEU A 123 7.82 10.68 -7.01
N LYS A 124 8.56 10.11 -7.98
CA LYS A 124 10.02 9.88 -7.88
C LYS A 124 10.79 11.11 -7.44
N LYS A 125 10.54 12.28 -8.05
CA LYS A 125 11.22 13.54 -7.72
C LYS A 125 11.09 13.93 -6.25
N ASN A 126 9.97 13.62 -5.62
CA ASN A 126 9.71 14.02 -4.24
C ASN A 126 10.15 12.95 -3.23
N PHE A 127 9.98 11.67 -3.55
CA PHE A 127 10.18 10.58 -2.62
C PHE A 127 11.60 10.00 -2.66
N LEU A 128 12.14 9.74 -3.85
CA LEU A 128 13.43 9.06 -3.99
C LEU A 128 14.64 10.00 -3.93
N SER A 129 14.42 11.32 -3.87
CA SER A 129 15.46 12.36 -3.63
C SER A 129 16.73 12.15 -4.47
N SER A 130 16.63 11.72 -5.71
CA SER A 130 17.75 11.41 -6.62
C SER A 130 18.70 10.30 -6.14
N LYS A 131 18.43 9.67 -4.98
CA LYS A 131 19.27 8.58 -4.43
C LYS A 131 19.03 7.23 -5.10
N TYR A 132 17.87 7.06 -5.75
CA TYR A 132 17.47 5.81 -6.39
C TYR A 132 16.85 6.10 -7.76
N LEU A 133 17.18 5.27 -8.74
CA LEU A 133 16.62 5.35 -10.09
C LEU A 133 15.12 5.01 -10.11
N GLY A 134 14.70 4.11 -9.22
CA GLY A 134 13.31 3.70 -9.09
C GLY A 134 12.98 3.00 -7.77
N ILE A 135 11.73 2.55 -7.67
CA ILE A 135 11.24 1.85 -6.48
C ILE A 135 11.90 0.47 -6.31
N THR A 136 12.26 -0.18 -7.39
CA THR A 136 12.93 -1.49 -7.37
C THR A 136 14.28 -1.40 -6.68
N GLU A 137 15.11 -0.43 -7.04
CA GLU A 137 16.43 -0.17 -6.44
C GLU A 137 16.29 0.21 -4.97
N TYR A 138 15.29 1.04 -4.65
CA TYR A 138 14.98 1.41 -3.27
C TYR A 138 14.66 0.16 -2.43
N ILE A 139 13.74 -0.69 -2.89
CA ILE A 139 13.36 -1.92 -2.19
C ILE A 139 14.55 -2.88 -2.09
N SER A 140 15.31 -3.05 -3.17
CA SER A 140 16.51 -3.92 -3.19
C SER A 140 17.51 -3.53 -2.12
N LYS A 141 17.79 -2.26 -1.98
CA LYS A 141 18.70 -1.73 -0.96
C LYS A 141 18.16 -1.97 0.45
N GLU A 142 16.88 -1.71 0.68
CA GLU A 142 16.23 -1.91 1.98
C GLU A 142 16.27 -3.38 2.44
N PHE A 143 16.31 -4.33 1.51
CA PHE A 143 16.41 -5.76 1.80
C PHE A 143 17.82 -6.33 1.59
N ASN A 144 18.84 -5.51 1.34
CA ASN A 144 20.23 -5.92 1.08
C ASN A 144 20.32 -6.99 -0.02
N LYS A 145 19.51 -6.88 -1.08
CA LYS A 145 19.50 -7.82 -2.21
C LYS A 145 20.36 -7.27 -3.34
N LYS A 146 21.46 -8.01 -3.66
CA LYS A 146 22.34 -7.66 -4.79
C LYS A 146 21.78 -8.07 -6.15
N LYS A 147 20.99 -9.15 -6.19
CA LYS A 147 20.37 -9.65 -7.42
C LYS A 147 18.86 -9.47 -7.34
N THR A 148 18.32 -8.61 -8.16
CA THR A 148 16.89 -8.41 -8.36
C THR A 148 16.60 -8.44 -9.85
N CYS A 149 15.46 -9.01 -10.22
CA CYS A 149 14.98 -8.95 -11.59
C CYS A 149 13.61 -8.29 -11.64
N MET A 150 13.33 -7.61 -12.72
CA MET A 150 12.01 -7.09 -13.05
C MET A 150 11.38 -8.03 -14.07
N LEU A 151 10.18 -8.52 -13.77
CA LEU A 151 9.39 -9.29 -14.71
C LEU A 151 8.25 -8.42 -15.20
N ILE A 152 8.21 -8.14 -16.49
CA ILE A 152 7.06 -7.53 -17.16
C ILE A 152 6.22 -8.68 -17.70
N TYR A 153 5.06 -8.88 -17.09
CA TYR A 153 4.19 -10.00 -17.43
C TYR A 153 3.00 -9.55 -18.28
N ASN A 154 2.82 -10.23 -19.39
CA ASN A 154 1.61 -10.20 -20.20
C ASN A 154 1.24 -11.63 -20.58
N LYS A 155 -0.06 -11.94 -20.77
CA LYS A 155 -0.51 -13.29 -21.13
C LYS A 155 0.12 -13.82 -22.42
N LYS A 156 0.51 -12.95 -23.34
CA LYS A 156 1.09 -13.31 -24.63
C LYS A 156 2.62 -13.21 -24.66
N LEU A 157 3.21 -12.40 -23.80
CA LEU A 157 4.65 -12.16 -23.75
C LEU A 157 5.06 -11.81 -22.32
N SER A 158 6.12 -12.43 -21.83
CA SER A 158 6.74 -12.09 -20.53
C SER A 158 8.22 -11.78 -20.77
N VAL A 159 8.71 -10.66 -20.22
CA VAL A 159 10.08 -10.17 -20.36
C VAL A 159 10.65 -9.87 -18.98
#